data_207b06a75641a0f8e3746dacf75425f6
#
_entry.id   207b06a75641a0f8e3746dacf75425f6
#
_cell.length_a   1.000
_cell.length_b   1.000
_cell.length_c   1.000
_cell.angle_alpha   90.00
_cell.angle_beta   90.00
_cell.angle_gamma   90.00
#
_symmetry.space_group_name_H-M   'P 1'
#
loop_
_entity.id
_entity.type
_entity.pdbx_description
1 polymer ?
#
loop_
_entity_poly.entity_id
_entity_poly.type
_entity_poly.pdbx_seq_one_letter_code
_entity_poly.pdbx_strand_id
1 'polypeptide(L)'
;MIHFKNHILRSDLKWVCFNFTKNNFESSKIAFWASGSLQIAQNPRFYGKKRGDRNEDDALIKVTMGRRKEAQTALLEYLHSTRSIQFLDAENMSRNSPRFLENILKKFSDDENIGKSIMRFLRYHPINEFEPFFESIGLSPSEYSSFLPRNVFFLNDDKLLLENYYVLCNYGIARNKIGKIYKEAMEVFRDDCGILKTKLKSLEELGFDKSTVSNIVVSNPNLLLENIHRNFLIAVEKLKTLCIECGWIEENLLKDPKLAVEGNS
;
A
#
# COMPACT_ATOMS: atom_id res chain seq x y z
N MET A 1 26.33 -36.65 17.84
CA MET A 1 25.51 -35.62 18.55
C MET A 1 24.83 -34.58 17.62
N ILE A 2 25.35 -34.28 16.44
CA ILE A 2 24.81 -33.30 15.49
C ILE A 2 23.58 -33.84 14.75
N HIS A 3 23.51 -35.13 14.45
CA HIS A 3 22.35 -35.73 13.75
C HIS A 3 21.06 -35.79 14.61
N PHE A 4 21.18 -35.88 15.93
CA PHE A 4 20.03 -35.92 16.83
C PHE A 4 19.37 -34.54 16.99
N LYS A 5 20.20 -33.46 17.03
CA LYS A 5 19.68 -32.07 17.08
C LYS A 5 18.86 -31.70 15.85
N ASN A 6 19.30 -32.13 14.66
CA ASN A 6 18.58 -31.83 13.40
C ASN A 6 17.24 -32.58 13.27
N HIS A 7 17.08 -33.71 13.94
CA HIS A 7 15.83 -34.48 13.90
C HIS A 7 14.78 -33.89 14.85
N ILE A 8 15.20 -33.43 16.03
CA ILE A 8 14.31 -32.74 17.00
C ILE A 8 13.86 -31.39 16.41
N LEU A 9 14.80 -30.59 15.86
CA LEU A 9 14.46 -29.32 15.20
C LEU A 9 13.49 -29.48 14.02
N ARG A 10 13.57 -30.57 13.25
CA ARG A 10 12.60 -30.85 12.16
C ARG A 10 11.24 -31.30 12.67
N SER A 11 11.15 -32.01 13.78
CA SER A 11 9.90 -32.42 14.37
C SER A 11 9.18 -31.26 15.04
N ASP A 12 9.93 -30.38 15.73
CA ASP A 12 9.38 -29.21 16.42
C ASP A 12 8.98 -28.11 15.41
N LEU A 13 9.77 -27.91 14.35
CA LEU A 13 9.38 -27.07 13.22
C LEU A 13 8.16 -27.61 12.47
N LYS A 14 8.07 -28.93 12.26
CA LYS A 14 6.87 -29.56 11.71
C LYS A 14 5.67 -29.41 12.64
N TRP A 15 5.89 -29.45 13.96
CA TRP A 15 4.80 -29.24 14.92
C TRP A 15 4.37 -27.79 14.98
N VAL A 16 5.30 -26.83 14.95
CA VAL A 16 5.02 -25.40 14.82
C VAL A 16 4.32 -25.13 13.47
N CYS A 17 4.87 -25.59 12.36
CA CYS A 17 4.25 -25.45 11.04
C CYS A 17 2.91 -26.23 10.95
N PHE A 18 2.78 -27.39 11.56
CA PHE A 18 1.57 -28.21 11.51
C PHE A 18 0.43 -27.63 12.36
N ASN A 19 0.71 -27.00 13.47
CA ASN A 19 -0.28 -26.23 14.22
C ASN A 19 -0.61 -24.90 13.56
N PHE A 20 0.28 -24.35 12.71
CA PHE A 20 0.03 -23.19 11.86
C PHE A 20 -0.87 -23.52 10.66
N THR A 21 -0.83 -24.73 10.11
CA THR A 21 -1.55 -25.08 8.88
C THR A 21 -2.90 -25.78 9.09
N LYS A 22 -3.24 -26.20 10.33
CA LYS A 22 -4.41 -27.04 10.58
C LYS A 22 -5.75 -26.34 10.62
N ASN A 23 -5.80 -24.99 10.58
CA ASN A 23 -7.03 -24.25 10.82
C ASN A 23 -7.61 -23.44 9.66
N ASN A 24 -7.11 -23.58 8.44
CA ASN A 24 -7.67 -22.90 7.28
C ASN A 24 -8.01 -23.87 6.12
N PHE A 25 -8.71 -24.97 6.42
CA PHE A 25 -9.22 -25.85 5.37
C PHE A 25 -10.76 -25.84 5.31
N GLU A 26 -11.37 -24.65 5.38
CA GLU A 26 -12.74 -24.46 4.86
C GLU A 26 -12.92 -23.04 4.37
N SER A 27 -13.25 -22.95 3.10
CA SER A 27 -13.68 -21.76 2.35
C SER A 27 -12.60 -21.05 1.51
N SER A 28 -12.28 -21.63 0.36
CA SER A 28 -12.56 -20.95 -0.91
C SER A 28 -12.07 -21.78 -2.09
N LYS A 29 -13.02 -22.35 -2.81
CA LYS A 29 -12.83 -22.77 -4.20
C LYS A 29 -12.52 -21.53 -5.02
N ILE A 30 -11.27 -21.28 -5.34
CA ILE A 30 -10.89 -20.44 -6.47
C ILE A 30 -9.90 -21.22 -7.32
N ALA A 31 -10.28 -21.33 -8.58
CA ALA A 31 -9.71 -22.14 -9.60
C ALA A 31 -8.21 -21.86 -9.84
N PHE A 32 -7.51 -22.95 -9.86
CA PHE A 32 -6.24 -23.23 -10.49
C PHE A 32 -6.20 -22.70 -11.94
N TRP A 33 -5.33 -21.74 -12.18
CA TRP A 33 -4.76 -21.49 -13.49
C TRP A 33 -3.24 -21.54 -13.36
N ALA A 34 -2.73 -22.76 -13.45
CA ALA A 34 -1.34 -23.01 -13.69
C ALA A 34 -1.13 -23.21 -15.20
N SER A 35 0.06 -22.82 -15.61
CA SER A 35 0.68 -23.04 -16.92
C SER A 35 0.06 -22.30 -18.11
N GLY A 36 0.68 -21.18 -18.44
CA GLY A 36 0.65 -20.55 -19.75
C GLY A 36 2.07 -20.25 -20.17
N SER A 37 2.59 -21.13 -21.02
CA SER A 37 3.85 -21.03 -21.74
C SER A 37 4.18 -19.60 -22.20
N LEU A 38 5.43 -19.21 -21.99
CA LEU A 38 6.10 -18.11 -22.68
C LEU A 38 5.94 -18.31 -24.21
N GLN A 39 4.90 -17.73 -24.77
CA GLN A 39 4.89 -17.43 -26.20
C GLN A 39 5.57 -16.09 -26.39
N ILE A 40 6.77 -16.18 -26.94
CA ILE A 40 7.48 -15.05 -27.55
C ILE A 40 6.51 -14.48 -28.60
N ALA A 41 5.90 -13.35 -28.29
CA ALA A 41 5.12 -12.61 -29.26
C ALA A 41 6.06 -12.15 -30.37
N GLN A 42 5.96 -12.80 -31.50
CA GLN A 42 6.59 -12.35 -32.76
C GLN A 42 6.08 -10.93 -33.02
N ASN A 43 7.02 -10.00 -33.16
CA ASN A 43 6.76 -8.62 -33.54
C ASN A 43 5.80 -8.57 -34.76
N PRO A 44 4.63 -7.91 -34.62
CA PRO A 44 3.86 -7.58 -35.80
C PRO A 44 4.71 -6.60 -36.62
N ARG A 45 4.98 -6.97 -37.87
CA ARG A 45 5.63 -6.12 -38.87
C ARG A 45 4.93 -4.76 -38.88
N PHE A 46 5.64 -3.74 -38.46
CA PHE A 46 5.24 -2.35 -38.63
C PHE A 46 5.08 -2.05 -40.12
N TYR A 47 3.85 -2.08 -40.60
CA TYR A 47 3.52 -1.40 -41.85
C TYR A 47 3.74 0.09 -41.61
N GLY A 48 4.63 0.68 -42.41
CA GLY A 48 5.06 2.06 -42.26
C GLY A 48 3.89 3.04 -42.22
N LYS A 49 3.62 3.62 -41.06
CA LYS A 49 2.80 4.80 -40.91
C LYS A 49 3.46 5.96 -41.63
N LYS A 50 2.73 6.64 -42.52
CA LYS A 50 3.21 7.81 -43.26
C LYS A 50 3.78 8.86 -42.29
N ARG A 51 4.87 9.51 -42.68
CA ARG A 51 5.66 10.48 -41.90
C ARG A 51 4.87 11.69 -41.36
N GLY A 52 3.60 11.89 -41.78
CA GLY A 52 2.73 12.97 -41.31
C GLY A 52 2.08 12.72 -39.96
N ASP A 53 1.78 11.44 -39.61
CA ASP A 53 1.04 11.08 -38.40
C ASP A 53 1.84 11.25 -37.08
N ARG A 54 3.18 11.19 -37.12
CA ARG A 54 4.00 11.26 -35.90
C ARG A 54 4.01 12.64 -35.24
N ASN A 55 3.98 13.70 -36.05
CA ASN A 55 4.06 15.06 -35.50
C ASN A 55 2.73 15.47 -34.80
N GLU A 56 1.60 14.97 -35.31
CA GLU A 56 0.29 15.23 -34.69
C GLU A 56 0.10 14.43 -33.39
N ASP A 57 0.47 13.13 -33.40
CA ASP A 57 0.46 12.29 -32.21
C ASP A 57 1.40 12.85 -31.12
N ASP A 58 2.61 13.28 -31.47
CA ASP A 58 3.57 13.88 -30.54
C ASP A 58 3.08 15.24 -30.00
N ALA A 59 2.45 16.04 -30.83
CA ALA A 59 1.85 17.33 -30.40
C ALA A 59 0.68 17.08 -29.44
N LEU A 60 -0.21 16.14 -29.74
CA LEU A 60 -1.35 15.77 -28.89
C LEU A 60 -0.86 15.22 -27.53
N ILE A 61 0.17 14.36 -27.52
CA ILE A 61 0.77 13.84 -26.29
C ILE A 61 1.34 14.98 -25.44
N LYS A 62 2.07 15.92 -26.04
CA LYS A 62 2.64 17.08 -25.34
C LYS A 62 1.55 17.98 -24.74
N VAL A 63 0.49 18.26 -25.47
CA VAL A 63 -0.66 19.04 -24.98
C VAL A 63 -1.33 18.33 -23.81
N THR A 64 -1.56 17.02 -23.91
CA THR A 64 -2.16 16.22 -22.83
C THR A 64 -1.27 16.20 -21.58
N MET A 65 0.06 16.07 -21.75
CA MET A 65 1.02 16.13 -20.64
C MET A 65 1.06 17.51 -19.99
N GLY A 66 1.02 18.59 -20.77
CA GLY A 66 0.93 19.96 -20.26
C GLY A 66 -0.30 20.18 -19.41
N ARG A 67 -1.46 19.80 -19.92
CA ARG A 67 -2.76 19.88 -19.22
C ARG A 67 -2.75 19.11 -17.90
N ARG A 68 -2.19 17.90 -17.91
CA ARG A 68 -2.04 17.10 -16.69
C ARG A 68 -1.16 17.78 -15.65
N LYS A 69 -0.04 18.37 -16.07
CA LYS A 69 0.87 19.09 -15.18
C LYS A 69 0.20 20.33 -14.56
N GLU A 70 -0.60 21.07 -15.33
CA GLU A 70 -1.39 22.18 -14.81
C GLU A 70 -2.42 21.72 -13.78
N ALA A 71 -3.13 20.61 -14.04
CA ALA A 71 -4.07 20.02 -13.09
C ALA A 71 -3.37 19.55 -11.79
N GLN A 72 -2.19 18.94 -11.90
CA GLN A 72 -1.38 18.55 -10.73
C GLN A 72 -0.98 19.77 -9.91
N THR A 73 -0.52 20.85 -10.57
CA THR A 73 -0.16 22.10 -9.89
C THR A 73 -1.35 22.74 -9.18
N ALA A 74 -2.51 22.78 -9.84
CA ALA A 74 -3.73 23.30 -9.25
C ALA A 74 -4.19 22.49 -8.03
N LEU A 75 -4.12 21.16 -8.11
CA LEU A 75 -4.45 20.27 -6.99
C LEU A 75 -3.46 20.43 -5.83
N LEU A 76 -2.16 20.49 -6.12
CA LEU A 76 -1.11 20.74 -5.11
C LEU A 76 -1.38 22.05 -4.36
N GLU A 77 -1.61 23.13 -5.09
CA GLU A 77 -1.86 24.45 -4.50
C GLU A 77 -3.13 24.45 -3.64
N TYR A 78 -4.20 23.83 -4.11
CA TYR A 78 -5.43 23.65 -3.33
C TYR A 78 -5.17 22.89 -2.03
N LEU A 79 -4.58 21.71 -2.09
CA LEU A 79 -4.33 20.86 -0.93
C LEU A 79 -3.40 21.54 0.07
N HIS A 80 -2.34 22.17 -0.39
CA HIS A 80 -1.35 22.78 0.48
C HIS A 80 -1.82 24.15 1.01
N SER A 81 -2.21 25.07 0.11
CA SER A 81 -2.48 26.45 0.50
C SER A 81 -3.90 26.68 1.03
N THR A 82 -4.89 25.91 0.55
CA THR A 82 -6.29 26.08 0.97
C THR A 82 -6.66 25.09 2.08
N ARG A 83 -6.16 23.86 2.00
CA ARG A 83 -6.52 22.79 2.95
C ARG A 83 -5.48 22.55 4.03
N SER A 84 -4.33 23.25 3.99
CA SER A 84 -3.24 23.14 4.98
C SER A 84 -2.68 21.73 5.13
N ILE A 85 -2.74 20.92 4.07
CA ILE A 85 -2.09 19.61 4.02
C ILE A 85 -0.56 19.84 3.91
N GLN A 86 0.23 19.02 4.57
CA GLN A 86 1.69 19.12 4.49
C GLN A 86 2.16 19.04 3.04
N PHE A 87 3.15 19.85 2.66
CA PHE A 87 3.61 19.98 1.28
C PHE A 87 3.94 18.63 0.63
N LEU A 88 4.70 17.77 1.33
CA LEU A 88 5.08 16.44 0.81
C LEU A 88 3.88 15.52 0.54
N ASP A 89 2.82 15.64 1.33
CA ASP A 89 1.62 14.84 1.14
C ASP A 89 0.73 15.43 0.05
N ALA A 90 0.58 16.75 0.00
CA ALA A 90 -0.09 17.44 -1.10
C ALA A 90 0.58 17.16 -2.44
N GLU A 91 1.94 17.15 -2.49
CA GLU A 91 2.71 16.79 -3.67
C GLU A 91 2.49 15.30 -4.04
N ASN A 92 2.55 14.39 -3.06
CA ASN A 92 2.29 12.97 -3.31
C ASN A 92 0.87 12.75 -3.86
N MET A 93 -0.14 13.37 -3.26
CA MET A 93 -1.53 13.28 -3.71
C MET A 93 -1.71 13.85 -5.12
N SER A 94 -1.13 15.02 -5.42
CA SER A 94 -1.25 15.63 -6.74
C SER A 94 -0.56 14.85 -7.85
N ARG A 95 0.55 14.17 -7.56
CA ARG A 95 1.31 13.40 -8.55
C ARG A 95 0.79 11.98 -8.75
N ASN A 96 0.33 11.35 -7.66
CA ASN A 96 0.03 9.92 -7.62
C ASN A 96 -1.47 9.61 -7.55
N SER A 97 -2.34 10.55 -7.97
CA SER A 97 -3.78 10.32 -8.14
C SER A 97 -4.24 10.48 -9.60
N PRO A 98 -3.76 9.62 -10.53
CA PRO A 98 -3.99 9.78 -11.96
C PRO A 98 -5.47 9.70 -12.35
N ARG A 99 -6.26 8.83 -11.74
CA ARG A 99 -7.69 8.67 -12.04
C ARG A 99 -8.51 9.87 -11.56
N PHE A 100 -8.21 10.33 -10.35
CA PHE A 100 -8.82 11.54 -9.82
C PHE A 100 -8.54 12.75 -10.73
N LEU A 101 -7.29 12.92 -11.16
CA LEU A 101 -6.90 13.99 -12.09
C LEU A 101 -7.60 13.86 -13.46
N GLU A 102 -7.70 12.64 -14.00
CA GLU A 102 -8.43 12.39 -15.24
C GLU A 102 -9.90 12.79 -15.11
N ASN A 103 -10.53 12.49 -13.98
CA ASN A 103 -11.93 12.85 -13.74
C ASN A 103 -12.14 14.38 -13.63
N ILE A 104 -11.17 15.10 -13.04
CA ILE A 104 -11.20 16.57 -13.04
C ILE A 104 -10.98 17.10 -14.45
N LEU A 105 -9.96 16.64 -15.16
CA LEU A 105 -9.63 17.10 -16.51
C LEU A 105 -10.79 16.93 -17.50
N LYS A 106 -11.57 15.86 -17.40
CA LYS A 106 -12.76 15.64 -18.22
C LYS A 106 -13.81 16.74 -18.07
N LYS A 107 -13.90 17.39 -16.90
CA LYS A 107 -14.85 18.50 -16.66
C LYS A 107 -14.42 19.79 -17.34
N PHE A 108 -13.16 19.91 -17.72
CA PHE A 108 -12.53 21.12 -18.29
C PHE A 108 -11.89 20.86 -19.65
N SER A 109 -12.44 19.92 -20.44
CA SER A 109 -11.85 19.49 -21.72
C SER A 109 -11.67 20.63 -22.71
N ASP A 110 -12.57 21.63 -22.70
CA ASP A 110 -12.64 22.70 -23.69
C ASP A 110 -12.01 24.02 -23.21
N ASP A 111 -11.48 24.07 -21.97
CA ASP A 111 -10.88 25.28 -21.42
C ASP A 111 -9.45 25.51 -21.93
N GLU A 112 -9.17 26.73 -22.38
CA GLU A 112 -7.83 27.14 -22.80
C GLU A 112 -6.84 27.25 -21.63
N ASN A 113 -7.33 27.61 -20.44
CA ASN A 113 -6.52 27.83 -19.23
C ASN A 113 -6.96 26.90 -18.09
N ILE A 114 -6.65 25.62 -18.27
CA ILE A 114 -7.11 24.54 -17.40
C ILE A 114 -6.70 24.75 -15.95
N GLY A 115 -5.45 25.14 -15.69
CA GLY A 115 -4.93 25.32 -14.34
C GLY A 115 -5.76 26.32 -13.53
N LYS A 116 -6.11 27.47 -14.15
CA LYS A 116 -6.96 28.48 -13.50
C LYS A 116 -8.39 28.00 -13.28
N SER A 117 -8.96 27.31 -14.28
CA SER A 117 -10.33 26.78 -14.19
C SER A 117 -10.44 25.72 -13.09
N ILE A 118 -9.49 24.79 -13.02
CA ILE A 118 -9.43 23.78 -11.95
C ILE A 118 -9.26 24.46 -10.59
N MET A 119 -8.31 25.41 -10.45
CA MET A 119 -8.09 26.12 -9.20
C MET A 119 -9.36 26.83 -8.73
N ARG A 120 -10.05 27.52 -9.63
CA ARG A 120 -11.31 28.19 -9.34
C ARG A 120 -12.39 27.17 -8.91
N PHE A 121 -12.48 26.04 -9.62
CA PHE A 121 -13.41 24.97 -9.28
C PHE A 121 -13.15 24.42 -7.88
N LEU A 122 -11.91 24.02 -7.57
CA LEU A 122 -11.52 23.46 -6.28
C LEU A 122 -11.75 24.42 -5.11
N ARG A 123 -11.67 25.73 -5.36
CA ARG A 123 -11.91 26.76 -4.33
C ARG A 123 -13.39 26.87 -3.96
N TYR A 124 -14.31 26.69 -4.92
CA TYR A 124 -15.73 26.87 -4.71
C TYR A 124 -16.53 25.57 -4.61
N HIS A 125 -15.94 24.45 -4.97
CA HIS A 125 -16.56 23.14 -4.92
C HIS A 125 -15.71 22.19 -4.12
N PRO A 126 -16.11 21.85 -2.89
CA PRO A 126 -15.35 20.91 -2.07
C PRO A 126 -15.28 19.56 -2.78
N ILE A 127 -14.08 19.01 -2.83
CA ILE A 127 -13.81 17.65 -3.32
C ILE A 127 -13.76 16.70 -2.14
N ASN A 128 -13.99 15.43 -2.39
CA ASN A 128 -13.67 14.39 -1.44
C ASN A 128 -12.14 14.16 -1.45
N GLU A 129 -11.42 14.69 -0.44
CA GLU A 129 -9.96 14.61 -0.35
C GLU A 129 -9.46 13.18 -0.11
N PHE A 130 -10.31 12.27 0.33
CA PHE A 130 -9.97 10.86 0.50
C PHE A 130 -9.73 10.15 -0.84
N GLU A 131 -10.37 10.58 -1.93
CA GLU A 131 -10.13 9.97 -3.25
C GLU A 131 -8.67 10.13 -3.71
N PRO A 132 -8.12 11.36 -3.86
CA PRO A 132 -6.72 11.52 -4.24
C PRO A 132 -5.75 11.01 -3.16
N PHE A 133 -6.15 11.01 -1.88
CA PHE A 133 -5.34 10.43 -0.82
C PHE A 133 -5.19 8.91 -0.99
N PHE A 134 -6.29 8.17 -1.06
CA PHE A 134 -6.25 6.71 -1.20
C PHE A 134 -5.54 6.27 -2.49
N GLU A 135 -5.76 6.99 -3.59
CA GLU A 135 -5.06 6.71 -4.82
C GLU A 135 -3.55 6.92 -4.67
N SER A 136 -3.14 7.98 -3.98
CA SER A 136 -1.73 8.32 -3.76
C SER A 136 -0.98 7.35 -2.86
N ILE A 137 -1.69 6.63 -2.00
CA ILE A 137 -1.09 5.57 -1.16
C ILE A 137 -1.13 4.18 -1.80
N GLY A 138 -1.62 4.08 -3.05
CA GLY A 138 -1.53 2.89 -3.89
C GLY A 138 -2.82 2.07 -4.01
N LEU A 139 -3.98 2.63 -3.64
CA LEU A 139 -5.29 1.99 -3.86
C LEU A 139 -5.91 2.45 -5.19
N SER A 140 -6.53 1.53 -5.90
CA SER A 140 -7.33 1.85 -7.08
C SER A 140 -8.75 2.32 -6.70
N PRO A 141 -9.46 3.07 -7.58
CA PRO A 141 -10.83 3.51 -7.32
C PRO A 141 -11.80 2.38 -6.96
N SER A 142 -11.65 1.22 -7.58
CA SER A 142 -12.47 0.03 -7.28
C SER A 142 -12.21 -0.53 -5.87
N GLU A 143 -11.01 -0.33 -5.32
CA GLU A 143 -10.66 -0.78 -3.99
C GLU A 143 -11.10 0.22 -2.91
N TYR A 144 -10.84 1.51 -3.11
CA TYR A 144 -11.16 2.49 -2.07
C TYR A 144 -12.61 2.95 -2.06
N SER A 145 -13.39 2.72 -3.12
CA SER A 145 -14.80 3.17 -3.17
C SER A 145 -15.66 2.66 -2.00
N SER A 146 -15.36 1.47 -1.49
CA SER A 146 -16.03 0.89 -0.32
C SER A 146 -15.58 1.50 1.02
N PHE A 147 -14.45 2.18 1.05
CA PHE A 147 -13.84 2.76 2.25
C PHE A 147 -14.09 4.27 2.37
N LEU A 148 -14.61 4.92 1.31
CA LEU A 148 -14.85 6.35 1.33
C LEU A 148 -15.82 6.72 2.45
N PRO A 149 -15.44 7.67 3.34
CA PRO A 149 -16.33 8.15 4.37
C PRO A 149 -17.54 8.86 3.72
N ARG A 150 -18.72 8.63 4.23
CA ARG A 150 -19.96 9.23 3.67
C ARG A 150 -20.18 10.67 4.13
N ASN A 151 -19.73 10.99 5.33
CA ASN A 151 -20.04 12.25 6.01
C ASN A 151 -18.80 13.15 6.23
N VAL A 152 -17.61 12.69 5.80
CA VAL A 152 -16.35 13.41 5.95
C VAL A 152 -15.75 13.57 4.56
N PHE A 153 -15.50 14.81 4.16
CA PHE A 153 -14.92 15.13 2.85
C PHE A 153 -13.48 15.59 2.95
N PHE A 154 -13.10 16.12 4.10
CA PHE A 154 -11.80 16.72 4.31
C PHE A 154 -10.89 15.79 5.12
N LEU A 155 -9.70 15.55 4.59
CA LEU A 155 -8.75 14.62 5.17
C LEU A 155 -8.30 15.03 6.58
N ASN A 156 -8.19 16.33 6.84
CA ASN A 156 -7.82 16.86 8.17
C ASN A 156 -8.87 16.60 9.27
N ASP A 157 -10.10 16.23 8.90
CA ASP A 157 -11.14 15.89 9.85
C ASP A 157 -11.00 14.46 10.39
N ASP A 158 -10.25 13.59 9.69
CA ASP A 158 -9.90 12.25 10.17
C ASP A 158 -8.48 12.23 10.75
N LYS A 159 -8.36 12.70 11.99
CA LYS A 159 -7.07 12.83 12.69
C LYS A 159 -6.40 11.48 12.93
N LEU A 160 -7.17 10.45 13.31
CA LEU A 160 -6.60 9.12 13.58
C LEU A 160 -5.99 8.51 12.32
N LEU A 161 -6.68 8.62 11.19
CA LEU A 161 -6.13 8.19 9.89
C LEU A 161 -4.80 8.87 9.60
N LEU A 162 -4.75 10.20 9.71
CA LEU A 162 -3.54 10.97 9.40
C LEU A 162 -2.40 10.68 10.38
N GLU A 163 -2.67 10.60 11.67
CA GLU A 163 -1.65 10.31 12.67
C GLU A 163 -0.99 8.95 12.44
N ASN A 164 -1.79 7.91 12.20
CA ASN A 164 -1.28 6.58 11.90
C ASN A 164 -0.57 6.52 10.55
N TYR A 165 -1.08 7.22 9.53
CA TYR A 165 -0.38 7.39 8.26
C TYR A 165 1.00 8.00 8.45
N TYR A 166 1.11 9.07 9.26
CA TYR A 166 2.42 9.69 9.55
C TYR A 166 3.35 8.79 10.35
N VAL A 167 2.82 7.97 11.26
CA VAL A 167 3.64 6.96 11.94
C VAL A 167 4.29 6.02 10.95
N LEU A 168 3.53 5.50 9.98
CA LEU A 168 4.05 4.59 8.96
C LEU A 168 5.06 5.29 8.02
N CYS A 169 4.77 6.52 7.58
CA CYS A 169 5.69 7.31 6.76
C CYS A 169 7.01 7.59 7.49
N ASN A 170 6.95 8.05 8.75
CA ASN A 170 8.13 8.35 9.57
C ASN A 170 8.91 7.09 9.95
N TYR A 171 8.23 5.96 10.00
CA TYR A 171 8.88 4.66 10.18
C TYR A 171 9.69 4.24 8.96
N GLY A 172 9.43 4.81 7.80
CA GLY A 172 10.16 4.54 6.54
C GLY A 172 9.38 3.64 5.56
N ILE A 173 8.09 3.40 5.82
CA ILE A 173 7.25 2.67 4.87
C ILE A 173 6.90 3.60 3.70
N ALA A 174 7.16 3.14 2.48
CA ALA A 174 6.90 3.90 1.27
C ALA A 174 5.39 4.20 1.13
N ARG A 175 5.03 5.47 0.82
CA ARG A 175 3.64 5.92 0.74
C ARG A 175 2.75 5.01 -0.10
N ASN A 176 3.22 4.61 -1.27
CA ASN A 176 2.49 3.72 -2.18
C ASN A 176 2.28 2.28 -1.67
N LYS A 177 2.85 1.92 -0.54
CA LYS A 177 2.64 0.62 0.14
C LYS A 177 1.64 0.70 1.29
N ILE A 178 1.36 1.92 1.77
CA ILE A 178 0.46 2.13 2.91
C ILE A 178 -0.98 1.73 2.54
N GLY A 179 -1.38 1.89 1.27
CA GLY A 179 -2.69 1.45 0.81
C GLY A 179 -2.96 -0.03 1.04
N LYS A 180 -1.94 -0.89 0.86
CA LYS A 180 -2.08 -2.31 1.20
C LYS A 180 -2.33 -2.51 2.69
N ILE A 181 -1.59 -1.79 3.55
CA ILE A 181 -1.78 -1.86 5.00
C ILE A 181 -3.19 -1.38 5.37
N TYR A 182 -3.64 -0.28 4.77
CA TYR A 182 -4.99 0.23 4.99
C TYR A 182 -6.07 -0.78 4.61
N LYS A 183 -5.91 -1.46 3.48
CA LYS A 183 -6.87 -2.45 2.98
C LYS A 183 -6.95 -3.70 3.85
N GLU A 184 -5.82 -4.21 4.32
CA GLU A 184 -5.73 -5.48 5.04
C GLU A 184 -5.83 -5.33 6.57
N ALA A 185 -5.49 -4.15 7.12
CA ALA A 185 -5.46 -3.86 8.56
C ALA A 185 -6.03 -2.47 8.87
N MET A 186 -7.23 -2.16 8.35
CA MET A 186 -7.86 -0.84 8.52
C MET A 186 -8.04 -0.43 9.97
N GLU A 187 -8.23 -1.37 10.88
CA GLU A 187 -8.42 -1.11 12.32
C GLU A 187 -7.26 -0.32 12.90
N VAL A 188 -6.03 -0.57 12.43
CA VAL A 188 -4.82 0.14 12.86
C VAL A 188 -4.92 1.66 12.68
N PHE A 189 -5.67 2.12 11.68
CA PHE A 189 -5.86 3.55 11.41
C PHE A 189 -6.97 4.20 12.25
N ARG A 190 -7.67 3.41 13.06
CA ARG A 190 -8.72 3.86 14.00
C ARG A 190 -8.24 3.87 15.44
N ASP A 191 -7.11 3.23 15.71
CA ASP A 191 -6.48 3.18 17.03
C ASP A 191 -5.65 4.44 17.28
N ASP A 192 -5.33 4.68 18.56
CA ASP A 192 -4.35 5.71 18.95
C ASP A 192 -2.99 5.42 18.30
N CYS A 193 -2.35 6.44 17.75
CA CYS A 193 -1.07 6.29 17.05
C CYS A 193 0.07 5.79 17.96
N GLY A 194 -0.05 5.92 19.27
CA GLY A 194 0.87 5.35 20.26
C GLY A 194 0.85 3.81 20.23
N ILE A 195 -0.32 3.21 19.98
CA ILE A 195 -0.46 1.75 19.86
C ILE A 195 0.35 1.25 18.68
N LEU A 196 0.19 1.87 17.50
CA LEU A 196 0.95 1.50 16.31
C LEU A 196 2.46 1.66 16.51
N LYS A 197 2.90 2.78 17.12
CA LYS A 197 4.33 2.98 17.45
C LYS A 197 4.86 1.89 18.36
N THR A 198 4.11 1.50 19.38
CA THR A 198 4.48 0.43 20.31
C THR A 198 4.59 -0.90 19.60
N LYS A 199 3.66 -1.25 18.70
CA LYS A 199 3.69 -2.47 17.91
C LYS A 199 4.94 -2.54 17.01
N LEU A 200 5.27 -1.46 16.32
CA LEU A 200 6.47 -1.40 15.48
C LEU A 200 7.74 -1.54 16.32
N LYS A 201 7.79 -0.88 17.48
CA LYS A 201 8.94 -0.97 18.40
C LYS A 201 9.12 -2.36 18.98
N SER A 202 8.05 -3.04 19.37
CA SER A 202 8.13 -4.41 19.90
C SER A 202 8.67 -5.41 18.87
N LEU A 203 8.44 -5.18 17.57
CA LEU A 203 9.06 -5.97 16.51
C LEU A 203 10.58 -5.71 16.43
N GLU A 204 11.04 -4.46 16.62
CA GLU A 204 12.48 -4.15 16.72
C GLU A 204 13.11 -4.79 17.96
N GLU A 205 12.42 -4.78 19.10
CA GLU A 205 12.88 -5.41 20.35
C GLU A 205 13.05 -6.93 20.22
N LEU A 206 12.36 -7.57 19.28
CA LEU A 206 12.63 -8.95 18.89
C LEU A 206 13.97 -9.13 18.13
N GLY A 207 14.67 -8.06 17.77
CA GLY A 207 15.96 -8.09 17.09
C GLY A 207 15.85 -7.94 15.57
N PHE A 208 14.66 -7.61 15.03
CA PHE A 208 14.53 -7.22 13.63
C PHE A 208 15.00 -5.78 13.45
N ASP A 209 15.75 -5.51 12.38
CA ASP A 209 16.06 -4.13 12.03
C ASP A 209 14.84 -3.41 11.45
N LYS A 210 14.90 -2.07 11.38
CA LYS A 210 13.82 -1.23 10.92
C LYS A 210 13.38 -1.52 9.48
N SER A 211 14.33 -1.88 8.61
CA SER A 211 14.06 -2.23 7.21
C SER A 211 13.29 -3.55 7.14
N THR A 212 13.74 -4.53 7.91
CA THR A 212 13.08 -5.83 8.04
C THR A 212 11.66 -5.70 8.57
N VAL A 213 11.46 -4.93 9.65
CA VAL A 213 10.11 -4.68 10.18
C VAL A 213 9.22 -4.02 9.12
N SER A 214 9.72 -3.02 8.38
CA SER A 214 8.99 -2.39 7.29
C SER A 214 8.57 -3.40 6.22
N ASN A 215 9.47 -4.30 5.82
CA ASN A 215 9.21 -5.32 4.81
C ASN A 215 8.19 -6.36 5.30
N ILE A 216 8.32 -6.83 6.53
CA ILE A 216 7.41 -7.79 7.17
C ILE A 216 6.00 -7.19 7.25
N VAL A 217 5.87 -5.96 7.74
CA VAL A 217 4.59 -5.28 7.91
C VAL A 217 3.91 -5.01 6.55
N VAL A 218 4.66 -4.61 5.53
CA VAL A 218 4.12 -4.42 4.18
C VAL A 218 3.73 -5.76 3.54
N SER A 219 4.49 -6.82 3.80
CA SER A 219 4.19 -8.15 3.27
C SER A 219 2.95 -8.75 3.92
N ASN A 220 2.81 -8.55 5.24
CA ASN A 220 1.71 -9.06 6.04
C ASN A 220 1.16 -8.00 7.02
N PRO A 221 0.30 -7.08 6.55
CA PRO A 221 -0.26 -6.03 7.39
C PRO A 221 -1.04 -6.52 8.61
N ASN A 222 -1.62 -7.71 8.54
CA ASN A 222 -2.36 -8.31 9.65
C ASN A 222 -1.54 -8.49 10.93
N LEU A 223 -0.19 -8.50 10.82
CA LEU A 223 0.70 -8.48 11.99
C LEU A 223 0.49 -7.27 12.91
N LEU A 224 -0.12 -6.22 12.42
CA LEU A 224 -0.44 -5.03 13.22
C LEU A 224 -1.76 -5.18 13.99
N LEU A 225 -2.59 -6.19 13.69
CA LEU A 225 -3.81 -6.47 14.45
C LEU A 225 -3.46 -7.08 15.81
N GLU A 226 -4.16 -6.67 16.88
CA GLU A 226 -3.78 -6.95 18.27
C GLU A 226 -3.52 -8.43 18.57
N ASN A 227 -4.46 -9.29 18.23
CA ASN A 227 -4.33 -10.73 18.52
C ASN A 227 -3.18 -11.38 17.74
N ILE A 228 -3.05 -11.04 16.46
CA ILE A 228 -2.02 -11.60 15.58
C ILE A 228 -0.65 -11.11 16.04
N HIS A 229 -0.54 -9.83 16.37
CA HIS A 229 0.70 -9.22 16.87
C HIS A 229 1.21 -9.94 18.13
N ARG A 230 0.35 -10.10 19.13
CA ARG A 230 0.70 -10.80 20.39
C ARG A 230 1.19 -12.22 20.14
N ASN A 231 0.51 -12.97 19.31
CA ASN A 231 0.88 -14.35 19.04
C ASN A 231 2.17 -14.46 18.25
N PHE A 232 2.39 -13.53 17.31
CA PHE A 232 3.65 -13.43 16.60
C PHE A 232 4.83 -13.18 17.56
N LEU A 233 4.70 -12.24 18.50
CA LEU A 233 5.75 -12.00 19.50
C LEU A 233 6.07 -13.27 20.31
N ILE A 234 5.04 -13.96 20.80
CA ILE A 234 5.19 -15.22 21.55
C ILE A 234 5.88 -16.30 20.68
N ALA A 235 5.50 -16.43 19.42
CA ALA A 235 6.08 -17.42 18.52
C ALA A 235 7.58 -17.14 18.27
N VAL A 236 7.93 -15.88 18.00
CA VAL A 236 9.33 -15.51 17.78
C VAL A 236 10.18 -15.74 19.05
N GLU A 237 9.68 -15.38 20.23
CA GLU A 237 10.39 -15.65 21.49
C GLU A 237 10.62 -17.15 21.72
N LYS A 238 9.64 -17.99 21.43
CA LYS A 238 9.80 -19.46 21.48
C LYS A 238 10.86 -19.95 20.50
N LEU A 239 10.88 -19.42 19.27
CA LEU A 239 11.91 -19.79 18.29
C LEU A 239 13.29 -19.36 18.73
N LYS A 240 13.45 -18.19 19.36
CA LYS A 240 14.73 -17.76 19.94
C LYS A 240 15.21 -18.69 21.08
N THR A 241 14.32 -19.18 21.93
CA THR A 241 14.69 -20.14 22.98
C THR A 241 15.24 -21.45 22.40
N LEU A 242 14.89 -21.78 21.15
CA LEU A 242 15.42 -22.90 20.39
C LEU A 242 16.73 -22.56 19.64
N CYS A 243 17.37 -21.44 19.93
CA CYS A 243 18.57 -20.93 19.26
C CYS A 243 18.41 -20.74 17.75
N ILE A 244 17.21 -20.36 17.30
CA ILE A 244 16.95 -20.00 15.92
C ILE A 244 17.22 -18.52 15.74
N GLU A 245 18.08 -18.16 14.80
CA GLU A 245 18.47 -16.77 14.53
C GLU A 245 17.35 -15.98 13.87
N CYS A 246 17.27 -14.69 14.21
CA CYS A 246 16.26 -13.79 13.62
C CYS A 246 16.33 -13.72 12.09
N GLY A 247 17.50 -13.78 11.49
CA GLY A 247 17.68 -13.80 10.04
C GLY A 247 17.01 -14.98 9.35
N TRP A 248 17.02 -16.16 9.98
CA TRP A 248 16.28 -17.32 9.46
C TRP A 248 14.76 -17.10 9.53
N ILE A 249 14.27 -16.50 10.62
CA ILE A 249 12.85 -16.19 10.81
C ILE A 249 12.41 -15.19 9.75
N GLU A 250 13.19 -14.13 9.53
CA GLU A 250 12.94 -13.12 8.51
C GLU A 250 12.82 -13.72 7.12
N GLU A 251 13.80 -14.53 6.71
CA GLU A 251 13.82 -15.13 5.37
C GLU A 251 12.57 -15.97 5.10
N ASN A 252 12.10 -16.72 6.11
CA ASN A 252 10.91 -17.56 5.97
C ASN A 252 9.62 -16.74 6.00
N LEU A 253 9.53 -15.68 6.80
CA LEU A 253 8.38 -14.76 6.81
C LEU A 253 8.24 -13.98 5.51
N LEU A 254 9.34 -13.62 4.87
CA LEU A 254 9.31 -12.94 3.58
C LEU A 254 8.93 -13.89 2.44
N LYS A 255 9.32 -15.17 2.52
CA LYS A 255 8.93 -16.21 1.55
C LYS A 255 7.46 -16.60 1.68
N ASP A 256 6.99 -16.74 2.91
CA ASP A 256 5.60 -17.09 3.20
C ASP A 256 5.03 -16.21 4.33
N PRO A 257 4.47 -15.04 3.99
CA PRO A 257 3.90 -14.11 4.96
C PRO A 257 2.75 -14.70 5.79
N LYS A 258 2.11 -15.78 5.33
CA LYS A 258 1.02 -16.44 6.07
C LYS A 258 1.50 -17.14 7.32
N LEU A 259 2.78 -17.51 7.39
CA LEU A 259 3.37 -18.12 8.59
C LEU A 259 3.21 -17.24 9.83
N ALA A 260 3.12 -15.92 9.68
CA ALA A 260 2.90 -15.01 10.80
C ALA A 260 1.46 -15.02 11.34
N VAL A 261 0.48 -15.47 10.54
CA VAL A 261 -0.96 -15.37 10.85
C VAL A 261 -1.54 -16.71 11.32
N GLU A 262 -0.96 -17.83 10.89
CA GLU A 262 -1.54 -19.17 11.09
C GLU A 262 -1.33 -19.77 12.50
N GLY A 263 -0.91 -18.92 13.47
CA GLY A 263 -0.62 -19.34 14.86
C GLY A 263 -1.80 -19.41 15.82
N ASN A 264 -3.04 -19.25 15.36
CA ASN A 264 -4.21 -19.22 16.21
C ASN A 264 -5.30 -20.18 15.78
N SER A 265 -5.26 -21.35 16.33
CA SER A 265 -6.45 -22.14 16.61
C SER A 265 -6.12 -23.19 17.65
#